data_14a0367e92498f8bded878d776994285
#
_entry.id   14a0367e92498f8bded878d776994285
#
_cell.length_a   1.000
_cell.length_b   1.000
_cell.length_c   1.000
_cell.angle_alpha   90.00
_cell.angle_beta   90.00
_cell.angle_gamma   90.00
#
_symmetry.space_group_name_H-M   'P 1'
#
loop_
_entity.id
_entity.type
_entity.pdbx_description
1 polymer ?
#
loop_
_entity_poly.entity_id
_entity_poly.type
_entity_poly.pdbx_seq_one_letter_code
_entity_poly.pdbx_strand_id
1 'polypeptide(L)'
;MTLQRMALFCALVAGLAPLTQAQPLSRSDTPQATERLRTRLAERVQERRAPLPPDVQKITDLPYGPDARQRMDIYRPSTSTPDPSGARAPVVFMVHGGGWRNGDKAMPSVVQNKVARWVPRGVIVVSVNYRLLPDTPVSQQAQDVAQALATAQQQAAQWGGDAGRFILMGHSAGAHLVSLINAQPALAQRLGAWPWLGAVALDSAMLNVPQFMRAPHLPLYDDAFGTNPVYWHALSPFHQWVSGAPPAQFVCSTERPDQPCLQAQAMARHVHTLGGRAEVLPQPLTHGEINAELGLDSDYTRAVEGFMASLDAVVAQKLGR
;
A
#
# COMPACT_ATOMS: atom_id res chain seq x y z
N MET A 1 66.73 41.03 -19.55
CA MET A 1 66.59 41.27 -20.99
C MET A 1 65.07 41.30 -21.20
N THR A 2 64.48 42.47 -21.14
CA THR A 2 64.10 43.47 -22.18
C THR A 2 63.28 42.91 -23.31
N LEU A 3 62.10 43.34 -23.46
CA LEU A 3 61.34 44.21 -24.38
C LEU A 3 59.87 43.79 -24.40
N GLN A 4 58.92 44.57 -24.00
CA GLN A 4 58.32 45.85 -24.44
C GLN A 4 57.52 45.76 -25.75
N ARG A 5 56.27 46.23 -25.60
CA ARG A 5 55.31 46.87 -26.55
C ARG A 5 54.42 45.91 -27.37
N MET A 6 53.09 46.14 -27.59
CA MET A 6 52.40 47.42 -27.89
C MET A 6 50.90 47.21 -27.69
N ALA A 7 50.27 48.27 -27.24
CA ALA A 7 48.81 48.40 -27.10
C ALA A 7 48.14 48.62 -28.46
N LEU A 8 46.89 48.11 -28.63
CA LEU A 8 45.95 48.65 -29.63
C LEU A 8 44.57 48.81 -29.00
N PHE A 9 44.17 50.07 -28.89
CA PHE A 9 42.80 50.48 -28.51
C PHE A 9 41.84 50.20 -29.69
N CYS A 10 40.74 49.51 -29.43
CA CYS A 10 39.54 49.59 -30.25
C CYS A 10 38.36 49.77 -29.31
N ALA A 11 37.81 50.97 -29.28
CA ALA A 11 36.56 51.30 -28.64
C ALA A 11 35.39 50.76 -29.50
N LEU A 12 34.58 49.90 -28.92
CA LEU A 12 33.28 49.54 -29.48
C LEU A 12 32.21 49.91 -28.43
N VAL A 13 31.37 50.87 -28.88
CA VAL A 13 30.18 51.35 -28.19
C VAL A 13 29.18 50.19 -28.08
N ALA A 14 28.96 49.70 -26.91
CA ALA A 14 27.88 48.72 -26.64
C ALA A 14 26.62 49.49 -26.23
N GLY A 15 25.61 49.44 -27.08
CA GLY A 15 24.29 49.94 -26.78
C GLY A 15 23.63 49.13 -25.65
N LEU A 16 23.26 49.81 -24.58
CA LEU A 16 22.43 49.31 -23.51
C LEU A 16 21.02 49.07 -24.01
N ALA A 17 20.64 47.82 -24.23
CA ALA A 17 19.24 47.43 -24.34
C ALA A 17 18.61 47.45 -22.94
N PRO A 18 17.36 47.98 -22.78
CA PRO A 18 16.70 47.98 -21.47
C PRO A 18 16.38 46.59 -21.06
N LEU A 19 16.75 46.24 -19.81
CA LEU A 19 16.28 45.05 -19.09
C LEU A 19 14.76 45.14 -18.98
N THR A 20 14.06 44.35 -19.78
CA THR A 20 12.64 44.06 -19.59
C THR A 20 12.46 43.39 -18.22
N GLN A 21 11.83 44.13 -17.31
CA GLN A 21 11.38 43.60 -16.02
C GLN A 21 10.46 42.40 -16.29
N ALA A 22 10.90 41.21 -15.87
CA ALA A 22 10.04 40.04 -15.80
C ALA A 22 8.88 40.36 -14.84
N GLN A 23 7.68 40.47 -15.37
CA GLN A 23 6.48 40.59 -14.55
C GLN A 23 6.33 39.34 -13.68
N PRO A 24 6.05 39.45 -12.37
CA PRO A 24 5.76 38.30 -11.55
C PRO A 24 4.49 37.64 -12.10
N LEU A 25 4.57 36.33 -12.36
CA LEU A 25 3.40 35.49 -12.68
C LEU A 25 2.37 35.70 -11.57
N SER A 26 1.22 36.25 -11.92
CA SER A 26 0.13 36.46 -10.99
C SER A 26 -0.35 35.08 -10.49
N ARG A 27 -0.14 34.81 -9.23
CA ARG A 27 -0.80 33.70 -8.50
C ARG A 27 -2.28 34.06 -8.36
N SER A 28 -3.07 33.76 -9.40
CA SER A 28 -4.53 33.71 -9.30
C SER A 28 -4.99 32.26 -9.27
N ASP A 29 -4.48 31.48 -8.33
CA ASP A 29 -5.13 30.23 -7.94
C ASP A 29 -6.32 30.57 -7.08
N THR A 30 -7.43 30.95 -7.73
CA THR A 30 -8.69 31.11 -7.02
C THR A 30 -9.13 29.76 -6.48
N PRO A 31 -9.73 29.69 -5.26
CA PRO A 31 -10.28 28.44 -4.70
C PRO A 31 -11.14 27.67 -5.69
N GLN A 32 -11.82 28.37 -6.59
CA GLN A 32 -12.63 27.78 -7.66
C GLN A 32 -11.80 27.07 -8.75
N ALA A 33 -10.60 27.54 -9.10
CA ALA A 33 -9.75 26.88 -10.09
C ALA A 33 -9.19 25.57 -9.52
N THR A 34 -8.81 25.56 -8.27
CA THR A 34 -8.33 24.37 -7.56
C THR A 34 -9.46 23.33 -7.42
N GLU A 35 -10.68 23.76 -7.11
CA GLU A 35 -11.84 22.88 -7.01
C GLU A 35 -12.25 22.29 -8.36
N ARG A 36 -12.23 23.09 -9.43
CA ARG A 36 -12.46 22.60 -10.81
C ARG A 36 -11.41 21.59 -11.26
N LEU A 37 -10.14 21.78 -10.86
CA LEU A 37 -9.07 20.83 -11.16
C LEU A 37 -9.28 19.51 -10.39
N ARG A 38 -9.67 19.59 -9.12
CA ARG A 38 -10.01 18.43 -8.30
C ARG A 38 -11.19 17.65 -8.88
N THR A 39 -12.24 18.34 -9.26
CA THR A 39 -13.43 17.74 -9.90
C THR A 39 -13.06 17.04 -11.20
N ARG A 40 -12.30 17.69 -12.10
CA ARG A 40 -11.84 17.10 -13.36
C ARG A 40 -10.90 15.91 -13.15
N LEU A 41 -10.04 15.96 -12.14
CA LEU A 41 -9.21 14.82 -11.78
C LEU A 41 -10.03 13.65 -11.21
N ALA A 42 -11.01 13.94 -10.38
CA ALA A 42 -11.96 12.94 -9.86
C ALA A 42 -12.79 12.31 -10.98
N GLU A 43 -13.30 13.12 -11.91
CA GLU A 43 -14.01 12.64 -13.12
C GLU A 43 -13.12 11.76 -13.99
N ARG A 44 -11.88 12.16 -14.28
CA ARG A 44 -10.92 11.34 -15.04
C ARG A 44 -10.54 10.04 -14.32
N VAL A 45 -10.46 10.04 -13.00
CA VAL A 45 -10.26 8.82 -12.19
C VAL A 45 -11.50 7.93 -12.26
N GLN A 46 -12.69 8.53 -12.26
CA GLN A 46 -13.96 7.81 -12.41
C GLN A 46 -14.11 7.20 -13.82
N GLU A 47 -13.77 7.94 -14.87
CA GLU A 47 -13.81 7.48 -16.28
C GLU A 47 -12.80 6.36 -16.56
N ARG A 48 -11.70 6.27 -15.80
CA ARG A 48 -10.71 5.18 -15.93
C ARG A 48 -11.06 3.91 -15.15
N ARG A 49 -12.18 3.89 -14.44
CA ARG A 49 -12.67 2.68 -13.78
C ARG A 49 -13.21 1.74 -14.84
N ALA A 50 -12.46 0.71 -15.20
CA ALA A 50 -13.04 -0.41 -15.92
C ALA A 50 -14.24 -0.94 -15.13
N PRO A 51 -15.36 -1.27 -15.80
CA PRO A 51 -16.50 -1.86 -15.14
C PRO A 51 -16.05 -3.14 -14.41
N LEU A 52 -16.67 -3.40 -13.26
CA LEU A 52 -16.44 -4.68 -12.56
C LEU A 52 -16.85 -5.83 -13.49
N PRO A 53 -16.15 -6.97 -13.43
CA PRO A 53 -16.60 -8.17 -14.13
C PRO A 53 -18.07 -8.47 -13.79
N PRO A 54 -18.90 -8.97 -14.74
CA PRO A 54 -20.34 -9.15 -14.56
C PRO A 54 -20.67 -10.16 -13.44
N ASP A 55 -19.75 -11.02 -13.11
CA ASP A 55 -19.84 -12.03 -12.05
C ASP A 55 -19.33 -11.54 -10.68
N VAL A 56 -19.05 -10.24 -10.55
CA VAL A 56 -18.61 -9.60 -9.28
C VAL A 56 -19.71 -8.71 -8.70
N GLN A 57 -20.09 -8.99 -7.47
CA GLN A 57 -20.92 -8.11 -6.64
C GLN A 57 -20.07 -7.29 -5.70
N LYS A 58 -20.40 -5.99 -5.55
CA LYS A 58 -19.75 -5.08 -4.61
C LYS A 58 -20.72 -4.67 -3.50
N ILE A 59 -20.28 -4.80 -2.24
CA ILE A 59 -20.88 -4.14 -1.08
C ILE A 59 -20.02 -2.93 -0.78
N THR A 60 -20.62 -1.74 -0.82
CA THR A 60 -19.90 -0.47 -0.73
C THR A 60 -20.04 0.14 0.66
N ASP A 61 -18.97 0.75 1.16
CA ASP A 61 -18.93 1.59 2.36
C ASP A 61 -19.44 0.91 3.65
N LEU A 62 -19.17 -0.39 3.81
CA LEU A 62 -19.46 -1.08 5.05
C LEU A 62 -18.67 -0.43 6.21
N PRO A 63 -19.34 0.09 7.26
CA PRO A 63 -18.66 0.79 8.33
C PRO A 63 -17.96 -0.18 9.29
N TYR A 64 -16.77 0.20 9.77
CA TYR A 64 -16.08 -0.47 10.86
C TYR A 64 -15.76 0.47 12.06
N GLY A 65 -16.15 1.73 11.94
CA GLY A 65 -16.02 2.75 12.97
C GLY A 65 -16.86 3.99 12.63
N PRO A 66 -16.89 5.00 13.53
CA PRO A 66 -17.74 6.18 13.41
C PRO A 66 -17.27 7.17 12.33
N ASP A 67 -15.98 7.22 12.02
CA ASP A 67 -15.43 8.18 11.07
C ASP A 67 -15.85 7.85 9.62
N ALA A 68 -16.00 8.89 8.80
CA ALA A 68 -16.37 8.74 7.38
C ALA A 68 -15.35 7.93 6.58
N ARG A 69 -14.08 7.94 6.98
CA ARG A 69 -13.03 7.13 6.36
C ARG A 69 -12.94 5.71 6.92
N GLN A 70 -13.58 5.41 8.03
CA GLN A 70 -13.60 4.06 8.59
C GLN A 70 -14.64 3.19 7.86
N ARG A 71 -14.39 2.94 6.57
CA ARG A 71 -15.26 2.21 5.63
C ARG A 71 -14.46 1.18 4.85
N MET A 72 -15.10 0.08 4.48
CA MET A 72 -14.54 -0.94 3.60
C MET A 72 -15.50 -1.30 2.47
N ASP A 73 -14.95 -1.71 1.34
CA ASP A 73 -15.67 -2.27 0.20
C ASP A 73 -15.39 -3.76 0.12
N ILE A 74 -16.43 -4.56 -0.14
CA ILE A 74 -16.32 -6.00 -0.28
C ILE A 74 -16.68 -6.38 -1.71
N TYR A 75 -15.76 -7.07 -2.39
CA TYR A 75 -15.95 -7.61 -3.72
C TYR A 75 -16.06 -9.14 -3.60
N ARG A 76 -17.21 -9.69 -4.01
CA ARG A 76 -17.50 -11.12 -3.92
C ARG A 76 -18.09 -11.65 -5.22
N PRO A 77 -18.09 -12.96 -5.48
CA PRO A 77 -18.83 -13.54 -6.59
C PRO A 77 -20.30 -13.15 -6.52
N SER A 78 -20.92 -12.78 -7.66
CA SER A 78 -22.34 -12.42 -7.74
C SER A 78 -23.26 -13.63 -7.60
N THR A 79 -22.82 -14.79 -8.06
CA THR A 79 -23.47 -16.07 -7.87
C THR A 79 -22.68 -16.86 -6.83
N SER A 80 -23.26 -17.08 -5.67
CA SER A 80 -22.80 -18.12 -4.76
C SER A 80 -23.22 -19.48 -5.34
N THR A 81 -22.48 -19.97 -6.33
CA THR A 81 -22.51 -21.41 -6.56
C THR A 81 -21.98 -22.01 -5.26
N PRO A 82 -22.79 -22.74 -4.49
CA PRO A 82 -22.28 -23.35 -3.28
C PRO A 82 -21.03 -24.15 -3.64
N ASP A 83 -19.93 -23.91 -2.93
CA ASP A 83 -18.77 -24.76 -3.05
C ASP A 83 -19.24 -26.20 -2.74
N PRO A 84 -18.98 -27.19 -3.62
CA PRO A 84 -19.39 -28.57 -3.38
C PRO A 84 -18.88 -29.12 -2.05
N SER A 85 -17.78 -28.56 -1.51
CA SER A 85 -17.23 -28.91 -0.19
C SER A 85 -17.94 -28.18 0.96
N GLY A 86 -18.85 -27.22 0.70
CA GLY A 86 -19.44 -26.34 1.69
C GLY A 86 -18.47 -25.32 2.30
N ALA A 87 -17.23 -25.20 1.77
CA ALA A 87 -16.25 -24.28 2.29
C ALA A 87 -16.60 -22.82 1.97
N ARG A 88 -16.47 -21.96 2.97
CA ARG A 88 -16.57 -20.51 2.77
C ARG A 88 -15.33 -19.96 2.06
N ALA A 89 -15.51 -18.83 1.37
CA ALA A 89 -14.48 -18.23 0.56
C ALA A 89 -13.30 -17.66 1.40
N PRO A 90 -12.06 -17.87 0.99
CA PRO A 90 -10.94 -17.15 1.55
C PRO A 90 -11.02 -15.66 1.19
N VAL A 91 -10.37 -14.81 1.99
CA VAL A 91 -10.49 -13.36 1.91
C VAL A 91 -9.10 -12.73 1.78
N VAL A 92 -8.89 -11.92 0.75
CA VAL A 92 -7.77 -10.98 0.66
C VAL A 92 -8.21 -9.64 1.25
N PHE A 93 -7.57 -9.24 2.35
CA PHE A 93 -7.84 -7.99 3.05
C PHE A 93 -6.81 -6.95 2.60
N MET A 94 -7.22 -6.03 1.71
CA MET A 94 -6.35 -5.09 1.01
C MET A 94 -6.36 -3.71 1.66
N VAL A 95 -5.15 -3.17 1.94
CA VAL A 95 -4.90 -1.85 2.53
C VAL A 95 -4.14 -0.98 1.52
N HIS A 96 -4.73 0.16 1.15
CA HIS A 96 -4.14 1.07 0.16
C HIS A 96 -2.89 1.79 0.66
N GLY A 97 -2.04 2.23 -0.28
CA GLY A 97 -0.92 3.14 -0.04
C GLY A 97 -1.32 4.61 -0.03
N GLY A 98 -0.31 5.49 -0.19
CA GLY A 98 -0.52 6.93 -0.29
C GLY A 98 0.19 7.74 0.79
N GLY A 99 1.32 7.24 1.32
CA GLY A 99 2.17 7.96 2.27
C GLY A 99 1.44 8.33 3.57
N TRP A 100 0.55 7.48 4.05
CA TRP A 100 -0.29 7.67 5.26
C TRP A 100 -1.18 8.93 5.21
N ARG A 101 -1.13 9.69 4.12
CA ARG A 101 -1.81 11.00 3.96
C ARG A 101 -2.88 10.98 2.87
N ASN A 102 -2.76 10.10 1.90
CA ASN A 102 -3.63 10.01 0.72
C ASN A 102 -4.07 8.57 0.49
N GLY A 103 -4.90 8.39 -0.53
CA GLY A 103 -5.33 7.08 -0.99
C GLY A 103 -6.81 6.80 -0.72
N ASP A 104 -7.29 5.78 -1.39
CA ASP A 104 -8.67 5.34 -1.26
C ASP A 104 -8.81 3.86 -1.62
N LYS A 105 -9.68 3.14 -0.88
CA LYS A 105 -10.02 1.74 -1.07
C LYS A 105 -10.54 1.40 -2.47
N ALA A 106 -11.09 2.38 -3.16
CA ALA A 106 -11.69 2.19 -4.49
C ALA A 106 -10.76 2.59 -5.65
N MET A 107 -9.50 2.97 -5.37
CA MET A 107 -8.55 3.28 -6.44
C MET A 107 -8.34 2.08 -7.37
N PRO A 108 -8.39 2.26 -8.71
CA PRO A 108 -8.20 1.16 -9.66
C PRO A 108 -6.91 0.37 -9.44
N SER A 109 -5.80 1.04 -9.19
CA SER A 109 -4.51 0.39 -8.89
C SER A 109 -4.53 -0.49 -7.64
N VAL A 110 -5.45 -0.23 -6.70
CA VAL A 110 -5.59 -1.01 -5.47
C VAL A 110 -6.42 -2.27 -5.70
N VAL A 111 -7.52 -2.17 -6.47
CA VAL A 111 -8.51 -3.26 -6.51
C VAL A 111 -8.73 -3.90 -7.87
N GLN A 112 -8.60 -3.15 -8.98
CA GLN A 112 -9.15 -3.57 -10.29
C GLN A 112 -8.64 -4.95 -10.74
N ASN A 113 -7.34 -5.12 -10.88
CA ASN A 113 -6.75 -6.37 -11.39
C ASN A 113 -6.87 -7.52 -10.38
N LYS A 114 -6.76 -7.21 -9.08
CA LYS A 114 -6.93 -8.18 -8.00
C LYS A 114 -8.36 -8.72 -7.95
N VAL A 115 -9.35 -7.84 -8.07
CA VAL A 115 -10.77 -8.20 -8.12
C VAL A 115 -11.07 -9.02 -9.38
N ALA A 116 -10.62 -8.54 -10.55
CA ALA A 116 -10.83 -9.24 -11.81
C ALA A 116 -10.19 -10.64 -11.83
N ARG A 117 -9.07 -10.81 -11.16
CA ARG A 117 -8.32 -12.09 -11.11
C ARG A 117 -8.90 -13.07 -10.11
N TRP A 118 -9.19 -12.62 -8.90
CA TRP A 118 -9.44 -13.53 -7.78
C TRP A 118 -10.92 -13.74 -7.47
N VAL A 119 -11.76 -12.72 -7.66
CA VAL A 119 -13.17 -12.85 -7.29
C VAL A 119 -13.92 -13.90 -8.15
N PRO A 120 -13.74 -13.97 -9.48
CA PRO A 120 -14.34 -15.03 -10.30
C PRO A 120 -13.89 -16.45 -9.91
N ARG A 121 -12.73 -16.57 -9.23
CA ARG A 121 -12.20 -17.83 -8.71
C ARG A 121 -12.73 -18.21 -7.34
N GLY A 122 -13.61 -17.39 -6.77
CA GLY A 122 -14.22 -17.63 -5.46
C GLY A 122 -13.39 -17.13 -4.28
N VAL A 123 -12.45 -16.20 -4.49
CA VAL A 123 -11.78 -15.45 -3.41
C VAL A 123 -12.48 -14.10 -3.24
N ILE A 124 -12.74 -13.70 -2.02
CA ILE A 124 -13.33 -12.40 -1.72
C ILE A 124 -12.20 -11.37 -1.52
N VAL A 125 -12.38 -10.15 -2.04
CA VAL A 125 -11.46 -9.05 -1.81
C VAL A 125 -12.17 -8.00 -0.94
N VAL A 126 -11.61 -7.71 0.22
CA VAL A 126 -12.03 -6.61 1.11
C VAL A 126 -11.01 -5.50 0.97
N SER A 127 -11.42 -4.30 0.57
CA SER A 127 -10.53 -3.14 0.47
C SER A 127 -10.95 -2.07 1.46
N VAL A 128 -10.00 -1.55 2.24
CA VAL A 128 -10.32 -0.70 3.39
C VAL A 128 -9.71 0.69 3.25
N ASN A 129 -10.48 1.69 3.68
CA ASN A 129 -9.98 3.02 4.00
C ASN A 129 -9.61 3.06 5.49
N TYR A 130 -8.70 3.94 5.85
CA TYR A 130 -8.32 4.29 7.21
C TYR A 130 -8.16 5.80 7.30
N ARG A 131 -8.25 6.38 8.50
CA ARG A 131 -8.03 7.81 8.72
C ARG A 131 -6.59 8.19 8.38
N LEU A 132 -6.35 9.41 7.95
CA LEU A 132 -5.12 9.85 7.33
C LEU A 132 -4.45 11.00 8.10
N LEU A 133 -3.18 11.23 7.83
CA LEU A 133 -2.46 12.44 8.24
C LEU A 133 -3.10 13.68 7.57
N PRO A 134 -3.01 14.87 8.20
CA PRO A 134 -2.36 15.16 9.48
C PRO A 134 -3.21 14.82 10.70
N ASP A 135 -4.52 14.55 10.54
CA ASP A 135 -5.47 14.45 11.65
C ASP A 135 -5.31 13.16 12.46
N THR A 136 -4.79 12.11 11.84
CA THR A 136 -4.65 10.80 12.48
C THR A 136 -3.23 10.26 12.34
N PRO A 137 -2.47 10.14 13.45
CA PRO A 137 -1.10 9.63 13.42
C PRO A 137 -1.04 8.16 13.00
N VAL A 138 0.11 7.72 12.47
CA VAL A 138 0.31 6.36 11.92
C VAL A 138 -0.01 5.25 12.93
N SER A 139 0.24 5.48 14.22
CA SER A 139 -0.16 4.54 15.28
C SER A 139 -1.67 4.30 15.36
N GLN A 140 -2.48 5.35 15.18
CA GLN A 140 -3.94 5.22 15.12
C GLN A 140 -4.41 4.66 13.77
N GLN A 141 -3.71 4.95 12.67
CA GLN A 141 -3.99 4.32 11.37
C GLN A 141 -3.82 2.79 11.44
N ALA A 142 -2.78 2.31 12.14
CA ALA A 142 -2.60 0.89 12.40
C ALA A 142 -3.76 0.30 13.23
N GLN A 143 -4.27 1.04 14.22
CA GLN A 143 -5.45 0.64 14.98
C GLN A 143 -6.71 0.60 14.11
N ASP A 144 -6.89 1.58 13.20
CA ASP A 144 -8.00 1.58 12.25
C ASP A 144 -7.99 0.34 11.37
N VAL A 145 -6.82 -0.02 10.81
CA VAL A 145 -6.68 -1.22 9.97
C VAL A 145 -6.93 -2.49 10.78
N ALA A 146 -6.43 -2.55 12.03
CA ALA A 146 -6.68 -3.67 12.93
C ALA A 146 -8.17 -3.81 13.30
N GLN A 147 -8.86 -2.70 13.56
CA GLN A 147 -10.30 -2.66 13.81
C GLN A 147 -11.10 -3.09 12.57
N ALA A 148 -10.69 -2.62 11.37
CA ALA A 148 -11.31 -3.02 10.12
C ALA A 148 -11.18 -4.53 9.88
N LEU A 149 -10.00 -5.11 10.17
CA LEU A 149 -9.77 -6.56 10.09
C LEU A 149 -10.71 -7.31 11.02
N ALA A 150 -10.77 -6.93 12.29
CA ALA A 150 -11.65 -7.56 13.28
C ALA A 150 -13.13 -7.50 12.85
N THR A 151 -13.59 -6.34 12.38
CA THR A 151 -14.98 -6.15 11.90
C THR A 151 -15.25 -6.98 10.65
N ALA A 152 -14.29 -7.02 9.69
CA ALA A 152 -14.43 -7.83 8.48
C ALA A 152 -14.57 -9.33 8.83
N GLN A 153 -13.72 -9.84 9.73
CA GLN A 153 -13.79 -11.23 10.17
C GLN A 153 -15.09 -11.55 10.87
N GLN A 154 -15.56 -10.70 11.79
CA GLN A 154 -16.83 -10.88 12.50
C GLN A 154 -18.04 -10.94 11.55
N GLN A 155 -17.99 -10.19 10.45
CA GLN A 155 -19.07 -10.13 9.46
C GLN A 155 -18.85 -11.06 8.26
N ALA A 156 -17.73 -11.75 8.18
CA ALA A 156 -17.34 -12.55 7.01
C ALA A 156 -18.43 -13.52 6.54
N ALA A 157 -19.09 -14.19 7.47
CA ALA A 157 -20.16 -15.11 7.18
C ALA A 157 -21.35 -14.49 6.43
N GLN A 158 -21.63 -13.20 6.65
CA GLN A 158 -22.79 -12.52 6.04
C GLN A 158 -22.62 -12.32 4.53
N TRP A 159 -21.38 -12.30 4.06
CA TRP A 159 -21.06 -12.14 2.64
C TRP A 159 -20.29 -13.32 2.04
N GLY A 160 -20.32 -14.50 2.73
CA GLY A 160 -19.80 -15.76 2.22
C GLY A 160 -18.33 -16.03 2.50
N GLY A 161 -17.66 -15.14 3.26
CA GLY A 161 -16.25 -15.28 3.64
C GLY A 161 -16.04 -16.20 4.84
N ASP A 162 -14.84 -16.76 4.94
CA ASP A 162 -14.36 -17.51 6.09
C ASP A 162 -13.54 -16.61 7.01
N ALA A 163 -13.97 -16.42 8.24
CA ALA A 163 -13.30 -15.55 9.20
C ALA A 163 -11.87 -16.01 9.57
N GLY A 164 -11.57 -17.31 9.45
CA GLY A 164 -10.24 -17.87 9.69
C GLY A 164 -9.32 -17.89 8.47
N ARG A 165 -9.83 -17.52 7.29
CA ARG A 165 -9.06 -17.59 6.03
C ARG A 165 -8.78 -16.21 5.42
N PHE A 166 -8.29 -15.30 6.24
CA PHE A 166 -7.87 -13.98 5.80
C PHE A 166 -6.37 -13.97 5.45
N ILE A 167 -6.02 -13.31 4.35
CA ILE A 167 -4.65 -12.96 3.97
C ILE A 167 -4.58 -11.45 3.92
N LEU A 168 -3.72 -10.84 4.75
CA LEU A 168 -3.52 -9.42 4.75
C LEU A 168 -2.68 -9.03 3.54
N MET A 169 -3.05 -7.96 2.87
CA MET A 169 -2.30 -7.42 1.75
C MET A 169 -2.28 -5.89 1.84
N GLY A 170 -1.16 -5.28 1.53
CA GLY A 170 -1.08 -3.83 1.52
C GLY A 170 0.01 -3.32 0.59
N HIS A 171 -0.16 -2.10 0.08
CA HIS A 171 0.82 -1.46 -0.78
C HIS A 171 1.43 -0.23 -0.10
N SER A 172 2.75 -0.02 -0.23
CA SER A 172 3.44 1.19 0.25
C SER A 172 3.18 1.46 1.74
N ALA A 173 2.55 2.58 2.11
CA ALA A 173 2.09 2.85 3.48
C ALA A 173 1.16 1.75 4.02
N GLY A 174 0.27 1.20 3.17
CA GLY A 174 -0.56 0.05 3.54
C GLY A 174 0.25 -1.23 3.78
N ALA A 175 1.34 -1.44 3.03
CA ALA A 175 2.26 -2.55 3.27
C ALA A 175 2.98 -2.43 4.62
N HIS A 176 3.35 -1.21 5.01
CA HIS A 176 3.85 -0.94 6.36
C HIS A 176 2.81 -1.30 7.43
N LEU A 177 1.57 -0.83 7.27
CA LEU A 177 0.50 -1.07 8.27
C LEU A 177 0.17 -2.55 8.42
N VAL A 178 0.03 -3.31 7.32
CA VAL A 178 -0.21 -4.76 7.40
C VAL A 178 0.99 -5.53 7.95
N SER A 179 2.22 -5.08 7.62
CA SER A 179 3.43 -5.69 8.18
C SER A 179 3.54 -5.47 9.69
N LEU A 180 3.15 -4.30 10.19
CA LEU A 180 3.14 -3.99 11.62
C LEU A 180 2.11 -4.86 12.37
N ILE A 181 0.90 -4.99 11.82
CA ILE A 181 -0.15 -5.85 12.39
C ILE A 181 0.28 -7.32 12.37
N ASN A 182 0.88 -7.76 11.26
CA ASN A 182 1.37 -9.14 11.13
C ASN A 182 2.54 -9.44 12.07
N ALA A 183 3.44 -8.45 12.28
CA ALA A 183 4.56 -8.56 13.21
C ALA A 183 4.11 -8.70 14.67
N GLN A 184 3.03 -8.00 15.04
CA GLN A 184 2.47 -7.97 16.38
C GLN A 184 0.97 -8.29 16.37
N PRO A 185 0.57 -9.58 16.19
CA PRO A 185 -0.84 -9.97 16.07
C PRO A 185 -1.72 -9.50 17.22
N ALA A 186 -1.17 -9.40 18.42
CA ALA A 186 -1.87 -8.91 19.60
C ALA A 186 -2.50 -7.52 19.40
N LEU A 187 -1.98 -6.70 18.48
CA LEU A 187 -2.55 -5.39 18.13
C LEU A 187 -3.99 -5.52 17.64
N ALA A 188 -4.25 -6.45 16.73
CA ALA A 188 -5.58 -6.69 16.17
C ALA A 188 -6.42 -7.63 17.04
N GLN A 189 -5.80 -8.62 17.69
CA GLN A 189 -6.51 -9.57 18.55
C GLN A 189 -7.18 -8.88 19.75
N ARG A 190 -6.55 -7.84 20.34
CA ARG A 190 -7.17 -7.03 21.39
C ARG A 190 -8.41 -6.28 20.93
N LEU A 191 -8.59 -6.07 19.63
CA LEU A 191 -9.78 -5.48 19.00
C LEU A 191 -10.77 -6.55 18.51
N GLY A 192 -10.53 -7.81 18.83
CA GLY A 192 -11.41 -8.94 18.50
C GLY A 192 -11.12 -9.60 17.16
N ALA A 193 -9.96 -9.35 16.54
CA ALA A 193 -9.55 -10.08 15.35
C ALA A 193 -9.19 -11.54 15.69
N TRP A 194 -9.56 -12.44 14.80
CA TRP A 194 -9.15 -13.84 14.84
C TRP A 194 -7.79 -14.01 14.14
N PRO A 195 -7.08 -15.13 14.34
CA PRO A 195 -5.90 -15.46 13.57
C PRO A 195 -6.16 -15.38 12.06
N TRP A 196 -5.15 -15.00 11.29
CA TRP A 196 -5.16 -14.96 9.84
C TRP A 196 -4.02 -15.79 9.27
N LEU A 197 -4.08 -16.11 7.97
CA LEU A 197 -3.16 -17.07 7.34
C LEU A 197 -1.75 -16.51 7.13
N GLY A 198 -1.63 -15.23 6.80
CA GLY A 198 -0.36 -14.58 6.50
C GLY A 198 -0.53 -13.18 5.91
N ALA A 199 0.57 -12.57 5.51
CA ALA A 199 0.58 -11.23 4.93
C ALA A 199 1.43 -11.13 3.66
N VAL A 200 0.98 -10.30 2.71
CA VAL A 200 1.73 -9.90 1.51
C VAL A 200 1.95 -8.40 1.55
N ALA A 201 3.18 -7.97 1.74
CA ALA A 201 3.59 -6.57 1.76
C ALA A 201 4.11 -6.16 0.38
N LEU A 202 3.41 -5.26 -0.29
CA LEU A 202 3.72 -4.79 -1.63
C LEU A 202 4.53 -3.49 -1.55
N ASP A 203 5.84 -3.62 -1.65
CA ASP A 203 6.83 -2.56 -1.82
C ASP A 203 6.86 -1.46 -0.74
N SER A 204 7.10 -1.85 0.51
CA SER A 204 7.37 -0.90 1.60
C SER A 204 8.87 -0.81 1.88
N ALA A 205 9.37 0.43 2.04
CA ALA A 205 10.71 0.70 2.58
C ALA A 205 10.70 0.91 4.11
N MET A 206 9.52 0.82 4.77
CA MET A 206 9.36 1.14 6.19
C MET A 206 9.25 -0.12 7.07
N LEU A 207 9.99 -1.17 6.73
CA LEU A 207 10.04 -2.39 7.56
C LEU A 207 10.91 -2.20 8.80
N ASN A 208 12.00 -1.41 8.69
CA ASN A 208 12.83 -1.01 9.82
C ASN A 208 12.83 0.52 9.95
N VAL A 209 11.81 1.05 10.63
CA VAL A 209 11.58 2.50 10.76
C VAL A 209 12.78 3.24 11.37
N PRO A 210 13.38 2.81 12.52
CA PRO A 210 14.52 3.51 13.08
C PRO A 210 15.75 3.56 12.16
N GLN A 211 16.00 2.51 11.38
CA GLN A 211 17.09 2.49 10.42
C GLN A 211 16.83 3.50 9.29
N PHE A 212 15.62 3.49 8.75
CA PHE A 212 15.23 4.36 7.65
C PHE A 212 15.26 5.84 8.06
N MET A 213 14.69 6.18 9.22
CA MET A 213 14.58 7.57 9.70
C MET A 213 15.94 8.19 10.09
N ARG A 214 16.99 7.39 10.29
CA ARG A 214 18.36 7.88 10.52
C ARG A 214 19.14 8.12 9.23
N ALA A 215 18.66 7.64 8.08
CA ALA A 215 19.24 7.86 6.78
C ALA A 215 18.58 9.08 6.08
N PRO A 216 19.19 9.67 5.04
CA PRO A 216 18.52 10.67 4.22
C PRO A 216 17.20 10.11 3.65
N HIS A 217 16.10 10.86 3.82
CA HIS A 217 14.78 10.45 3.39
C HIS A 217 13.92 11.65 2.97
N LEU A 218 12.78 11.38 2.35
CA LEU A 218 11.86 12.42 1.90
C LEU A 218 11.07 13.01 3.07
N PRO A 219 10.71 14.31 3.05
CA PRO A 219 9.95 14.98 4.13
C PRO A 219 8.63 14.32 4.52
N LEU A 220 8.00 13.58 3.61
CA LEU A 220 6.77 12.84 3.91
C LEU A 220 6.93 11.83 5.06
N TYR A 221 8.13 11.33 5.29
CA TYR A 221 8.42 10.41 6.38
C TYR A 221 8.56 11.13 7.72
N ASP A 222 9.07 12.37 7.71
CA ASP A 222 9.06 13.23 8.90
C ASP A 222 7.64 13.53 9.36
N ASP A 223 6.74 13.81 8.41
CA ASP A 223 5.32 14.02 8.69
C ASP A 223 4.67 12.77 9.33
N ALA A 224 5.08 11.58 8.92
CA ALA A 224 4.50 10.32 9.37
C ALA A 224 5.08 9.83 10.70
N PHE A 225 6.39 9.97 10.90
CA PHE A 225 7.11 9.33 12.01
C PHE A 225 7.73 10.32 12.98
N GLY A 226 7.83 11.61 12.63
CA GLY A 226 8.45 12.65 13.47
C GLY A 226 9.89 12.32 13.85
N THR A 227 10.32 12.80 15.02
CA THR A 227 11.71 12.68 15.48
C THR A 227 11.89 11.79 16.72
N ASN A 228 10.83 11.16 17.22
CA ASN A 228 10.87 10.38 18.45
C ASN A 228 11.29 8.93 18.19
N PRO A 229 12.49 8.48 18.64
CA PRO A 229 12.94 7.10 18.43
C PRO A 229 12.05 6.04 19.08
N VAL A 230 11.37 6.36 20.19
CA VAL A 230 10.44 5.41 20.83
C VAL A 230 9.23 5.16 19.92
N TYR A 231 8.72 6.22 19.27
CA TYR A 231 7.65 6.10 18.29
C TYR A 231 8.08 5.30 17.06
N TRP A 232 9.32 5.51 16.58
CA TRP A 232 9.88 4.73 15.48
C TRP A 232 9.94 3.23 15.79
N HIS A 233 10.42 2.89 17.00
CA HIS A 233 10.47 1.50 17.44
C HIS A 233 9.08 0.86 17.52
N ALA A 234 8.12 1.57 18.09
CA ALA A 234 6.75 1.10 18.24
C ALA A 234 6.04 0.84 16.88
N LEU A 235 6.43 1.58 15.84
CA LEU A 235 5.87 1.45 14.49
C LEU A 235 6.74 0.66 13.51
N SER A 236 7.80 0.02 13.99
CA SER A 236 8.72 -0.73 13.14
C SER A 236 8.35 -2.21 13.09
N PRO A 237 7.86 -2.75 11.98
CA PRO A 237 7.61 -4.19 11.85
C PRO A 237 8.79 -5.05 12.27
N PHE A 238 10.02 -4.64 11.92
CA PHE A 238 11.26 -5.31 12.29
C PHE A 238 11.43 -5.48 13.82
N HIS A 239 11.13 -4.40 14.58
CA HIS A 239 11.30 -4.41 16.04
C HIS A 239 10.09 -5.00 16.78
N GLN A 240 8.94 -5.06 16.14
CA GLN A 240 7.70 -5.58 16.71
C GLN A 240 7.43 -7.04 16.35
N TRP A 241 8.27 -7.67 15.50
CA TRP A 241 8.05 -9.05 15.11
C TRP A 241 8.22 -10.01 16.28
N VAL A 242 7.17 -10.79 16.54
CA VAL A 242 7.19 -11.79 17.60
C VAL A 242 7.31 -13.21 17.04
N SER A 243 7.86 -14.13 17.83
CA SER A 243 7.84 -15.56 17.50
C SER A 243 6.38 -16.04 17.37
N GLY A 244 6.11 -16.86 16.36
CA GLY A 244 4.76 -17.33 16.05
C GLY A 244 3.88 -16.34 15.29
N ALA A 245 4.40 -15.17 14.88
CA ALA A 245 3.70 -14.29 13.95
C ALA A 245 3.41 -15.02 12.63
N PRO A 246 2.27 -14.71 11.95
CA PRO A 246 1.91 -15.39 10.70
C PRO A 246 2.96 -15.20 9.60
N PRO A 247 3.08 -16.15 8.64
CA PRO A 247 3.99 -16.04 7.51
C PRO A 247 3.83 -14.75 6.74
N ALA A 248 4.93 -14.24 6.14
CA ALA A 248 4.88 -13.03 5.32
C ALA A 248 5.65 -13.18 4.01
N GLN A 249 5.15 -12.53 2.95
CA GLN A 249 5.88 -12.29 1.71
C GLN A 249 6.11 -10.79 1.54
N PHE A 250 7.36 -10.40 1.30
CA PHE A 250 7.77 -9.03 1.04
C PHE A 250 8.10 -8.89 -0.45
N VAL A 251 7.18 -8.33 -1.21
CA VAL A 251 7.42 -7.93 -2.61
C VAL A 251 8.15 -6.60 -2.60
N CYS A 252 9.19 -6.45 -3.43
CA CYS A 252 9.96 -5.22 -3.47
C CYS A 252 10.41 -4.86 -4.88
N SER A 253 10.40 -3.55 -5.19
CA SER A 253 10.93 -3.01 -6.44
C SER A 253 12.46 -3.07 -6.47
N THR A 254 13.02 -3.56 -7.58
CA THR A 254 14.47 -3.47 -7.85
C THR A 254 14.84 -2.16 -8.55
N GLU A 255 13.86 -1.35 -8.96
CA GLU A 255 14.07 -0.10 -9.70
C GLU A 255 14.10 1.14 -8.79
N ARG A 256 13.73 0.99 -7.52
CA ARG A 256 13.69 2.11 -6.57
C ARG A 256 15.08 2.45 -6.03
N PRO A 257 15.46 3.75 -6.01
CA PRO A 257 16.77 4.18 -5.52
C PRO A 257 16.95 4.00 -3.99
N ASP A 258 15.85 3.96 -3.22
CA ASP A 258 15.86 3.72 -1.77
C ASP A 258 15.94 2.23 -1.39
N GLN A 259 16.14 1.36 -2.38
CA GLN A 259 16.49 -0.06 -2.26
C GLN A 259 15.61 -0.86 -1.27
N PRO A 260 14.28 -0.86 -1.41
CA PRO A 260 13.38 -1.54 -0.48
C PRO A 260 13.66 -3.04 -0.35
N CYS A 261 14.25 -3.67 -1.37
CA CYS A 261 14.63 -5.08 -1.32
C CYS A 261 15.69 -5.39 -0.27
N LEU A 262 16.59 -4.45 0.07
CA LEU A 262 17.55 -4.65 1.16
C LEU A 262 16.83 -4.69 2.51
N GLN A 263 15.84 -3.84 2.73
CA GLN A 263 15.01 -3.90 3.94
C GLN A 263 14.17 -5.18 4.00
N ALA A 264 13.56 -5.58 2.88
CA ALA A 264 12.81 -6.83 2.78
C ALA A 264 13.67 -8.06 3.13
N GLN A 265 14.90 -8.12 2.59
CA GLN A 265 15.85 -9.19 2.90
C GLN A 265 16.30 -9.17 4.36
N ALA A 266 16.58 -7.99 4.93
CA ALA A 266 16.94 -7.86 6.35
C ALA A 266 15.77 -8.31 7.24
N MET A 267 14.55 -7.93 6.89
CA MET A 267 13.34 -8.35 7.59
C MET A 267 13.13 -9.86 7.51
N ALA A 268 13.25 -10.47 6.34
CA ALA A 268 13.11 -11.92 6.19
C ALA A 268 14.15 -12.70 7.00
N ARG A 269 15.42 -12.27 6.98
CA ARG A 269 16.45 -12.86 7.84
C ARG A 269 16.10 -12.76 9.32
N HIS A 270 15.63 -11.59 9.77
CA HIS A 270 15.21 -11.41 11.16
C HIS A 270 14.06 -12.34 11.54
N VAL A 271 13.03 -12.45 10.71
CA VAL A 271 11.92 -13.39 10.92
C VAL A 271 12.40 -14.83 11.03
N HIS A 272 13.33 -15.25 10.18
CA HIS A 272 13.92 -16.60 10.24
C HIS A 272 14.69 -16.84 11.54
N THR A 273 15.41 -15.84 12.10
CA THR A 273 16.09 -16.00 13.40
C THR A 273 15.12 -16.22 14.56
N LEU A 274 13.86 -15.80 14.40
CA LEU A 274 12.78 -16.01 15.37
C LEU A 274 11.95 -17.29 15.10
N GLY A 275 12.40 -18.14 14.15
CA GLY A 275 11.72 -19.37 13.76
C GLY A 275 10.48 -19.15 12.88
N GLY A 276 10.24 -17.93 12.39
CA GLY A 276 9.13 -17.60 11.51
C GLY A 276 9.42 -17.90 10.04
N ARG A 277 8.37 -17.79 9.21
CA ARG A 277 8.46 -17.92 7.74
C ARG A 277 8.30 -16.56 7.06
N ALA A 278 9.27 -16.17 6.27
CA ALA A 278 9.23 -14.97 5.43
C ALA A 278 9.89 -15.24 4.08
N GLU A 279 9.30 -14.69 3.03
CA GLU A 279 9.80 -14.78 1.65
C GLU A 279 10.00 -13.37 1.08
N VAL A 280 11.01 -13.21 0.24
CA VAL A 280 11.26 -11.96 -0.48
C VAL A 280 11.06 -12.20 -1.96
N LEU A 281 10.26 -11.35 -2.61
CA LEU A 281 9.97 -11.43 -4.03
C LEU A 281 10.40 -10.12 -4.72
N PRO A 282 11.66 -10.00 -5.19
CA PRO A 282 12.12 -8.86 -5.97
C PRO A 282 11.41 -8.81 -7.33
N GLN A 283 10.99 -7.60 -7.75
CA GLN A 283 10.34 -7.39 -9.04
C GLN A 283 10.98 -6.22 -9.79
N PRO A 284 11.28 -6.37 -11.10
CA PRO A 284 11.74 -5.28 -11.96
C PRO A 284 10.54 -4.42 -12.42
N LEU A 285 9.83 -3.87 -11.45
CA LEU A 285 8.63 -3.06 -11.60
C LEU A 285 8.78 -1.80 -10.76
N THR A 286 8.21 -0.71 -11.21
CA THR A 286 8.14 0.53 -10.41
C THR A 286 7.24 0.35 -9.18
N HIS A 287 7.35 1.28 -8.23
CA HIS A 287 6.52 1.30 -7.03
C HIS A 287 5.01 1.20 -7.32
N GLY A 288 4.56 1.91 -8.35
CA GLY A 288 3.14 1.90 -8.74
C GLY A 288 2.73 0.61 -9.44
N GLU A 289 3.57 0.07 -10.32
CA GLU A 289 3.31 -1.15 -11.08
C GLU A 289 3.22 -2.39 -10.19
N ILE A 290 4.04 -2.49 -9.14
CA ILE A 290 3.91 -3.59 -8.15
C ILE A 290 2.49 -3.68 -7.62
N ASN A 291 1.83 -2.56 -7.36
CA ASN A 291 0.44 -2.58 -6.92
C ASN A 291 -0.54 -2.79 -8.10
N ALA A 292 -0.37 -2.03 -9.17
CA ALA A 292 -1.33 -1.98 -10.26
C ALA A 292 -1.38 -3.26 -11.08
N GLU A 293 -0.24 -3.92 -11.29
CA GLU A 293 -0.14 -5.10 -12.15
C GLU A 293 -0.45 -6.42 -11.43
N LEU A 294 -0.45 -6.42 -10.09
CA LEU A 294 -0.84 -7.61 -9.34
C LEU A 294 -2.29 -7.98 -9.66
N GLY A 295 -2.46 -9.17 -10.21
CA GLY A 295 -3.73 -9.68 -10.72
C GLY A 295 -3.75 -9.82 -12.24
N LEU A 296 -2.82 -9.21 -12.97
CA LEU A 296 -2.60 -9.53 -14.39
C LEU A 296 -2.03 -10.94 -14.55
N ASP A 297 -2.18 -11.54 -15.73
CA ASP A 297 -1.58 -12.84 -16.01
C ASP A 297 -0.08 -12.69 -16.24
N SER A 298 0.70 -12.84 -15.19
CA SER A 298 2.15 -12.64 -15.14
C SER A 298 2.82 -13.62 -14.17
N ASP A 299 4.15 -13.82 -14.34
CA ASP A 299 4.95 -14.60 -13.38
C ASP A 299 4.91 -13.95 -11.99
N TYR A 300 4.88 -12.63 -11.93
CA TYR A 300 4.71 -11.89 -10.69
C TYR A 300 3.44 -12.29 -9.93
N THR A 301 2.29 -12.23 -10.60
CA THR A 301 1.01 -12.65 -10.00
C THR A 301 1.05 -14.13 -9.60
N ARG A 302 1.59 -14.99 -10.46
CA ARG A 302 1.73 -16.42 -10.16
C ARG A 302 2.62 -16.69 -8.94
N ALA A 303 3.67 -15.91 -8.73
CA ALA A 303 4.56 -16.05 -7.57
C ALA A 303 3.84 -15.63 -6.26
N VAL A 304 3.10 -14.53 -6.28
CA VAL A 304 2.27 -14.11 -5.13
C VAL A 304 1.17 -15.15 -4.84
N GLU A 305 0.46 -15.64 -5.86
CA GLU A 305 -0.53 -16.71 -5.72
C GLU A 305 0.09 -18.01 -5.17
N GLY A 306 1.33 -18.33 -5.54
CA GLY A 306 2.07 -19.47 -5.00
C GLY A 306 2.29 -19.37 -3.48
N PHE A 307 2.70 -18.20 -3.00
CA PHE A 307 2.81 -17.96 -1.57
C PHE A 307 1.43 -18.05 -0.88
N MET A 308 0.40 -17.39 -1.40
CA MET A 308 -0.94 -17.43 -0.82
C MET A 308 -1.49 -18.87 -0.76
N ALA A 309 -1.32 -19.66 -1.82
CA ALA A 309 -1.73 -21.05 -1.90
C ALA A 309 -1.01 -21.95 -0.88
N SER A 310 0.24 -21.64 -0.56
CA SER A 310 1.02 -22.40 0.43
C SER A 310 0.55 -22.20 1.88
N LEU A 311 -0.35 -21.24 2.13
CA LEU A 311 -0.85 -20.94 3.46
C LEU A 311 -2.07 -21.79 3.86
N ASP A 312 -2.89 -22.22 2.89
CA ASP A 312 -4.14 -22.96 3.15
C ASP A 312 -4.59 -23.74 1.91
N ALA A 313 -5.10 -24.96 2.10
CA ALA A 313 -5.52 -25.83 1.00
C ALA A 313 -6.73 -25.29 0.21
N VAL A 314 -7.68 -24.59 0.89
CA VAL A 314 -8.82 -23.96 0.21
C VAL A 314 -8.34 -22.79 -0.64
N VAL A 315 -7.40 -22.00 -0.15
CA VAL A 315 -6.77 -20.94 -0.95
C VAL A 315 -6.08 -21.54 -2.19
N ALA A 316 -5.31 -22.63 -2.03
CA ALA A 316 -4.66 -23.31 -3.13
C ALA A 316 -5.68 -23.77 -4.19
N GLN A 317 -6.75 -24.43 -3.77
CA GLN A 317 -7.83 -24.89 -4.66
C GLN A 317 -8.47 -23.72 -5.44
N LYS A 318 -8.80 -22.61 -4.76
CA LYS A 318 -9.40 -21.43 -5.40
C LYS A 318 -8.46 -20.74 -6.39
N LEU A 319 -7.16 -20.78 -6.14
CA LEU A 319 -6.16 -20.22 -7.04
C LEU A 319 -5.74 -21.18 -8.16
N GLY A 320 -6.24 -22.43 -8.19
CA GLY A 320 -5.92 -23.45 -9.19
C GLY A 320 -4.50 -24.00 -9.04
N ARG A 321 -4.07 -24.20 -7.79
CA ARG A 321 -2.72 -24.67 -7.40
C ARG A 321 -2.80 -26.02 -6.69
#